data_3f2f5deeba8cd5843db7e9de3da3840e
#
_entry.id   3f2f5deeba8cd5843db7e9de3da3840e
#
_cell.length_a   1.000
_cell.length_b   1.000
_cell.length_c   1.000
_cell.angle_alpha   90.00
_cell.angle_beta   90.00
_cell.angle_gamma   90.00
#
_symmetry.space_group_name_H-M   'P 1'
#
loop_
_entity.id
_entity.type
_entity.pdbx_description
1 polymer ?
#
loop_
_entity_poly.entity_id
_entity_poly.type
_entity_poly.pdbx_seq_one_letter_code
_entity_poly.pdbx_strand_id
1 'polypeptide(L)'
;MELEREKQHLREEICHAAHQIARAGWVAANDGNLSARCPDGHVLITPSGLYKGDVTPELLLELTLEGDVISPGLLPPSSETPMHLALYRSRPEVGGVVHTHSPY
;
A
#
# COMPACT_ATOMS: atom_id res chain seq x y z
N MET A 1 19.17 9.36 6.29
CA MET A 1 18.13 10.33 6.56
C MET A 1 16.99 9.67 7.30
N GLU A 2 16.50 10.37 8.31
CA GLU A 2 15.45 9.80 9.17
C GLU A 2 14.17 9.48 8.39
N LEU A 3 13.74 10.42 7.54
CA LEU A 3 12.51 10.23 6.76
C LEU A 3 12.62 9.03 5.82
N GLU A 4 13.75 8.89 5.14
CA GLU A 4 13.92 7.77 4.22
C GLU A 4 13.96 6.44 4.96
N ARG A 5 14.53 6.42 6.15
CA ARG A 5 14.57 5.23 6.99
C ARG A 5 13.17 4.84 7.45
N GLU A 6 12.36 5.82 7.83
CA GLU A 6 10.98 5.57 8.23
C GLU A 6 10.15 5.05 7.06
N LYS A 7 10.36 5.62 5.85
CA LYS A 7 9.64 5.14 4.66
C LYS A 7 10.04 3.70 4.34
N GLN A 8 11.32 3.38 4.45
CA GLN A 8 11.76 2.00 4.20
C GLN A 8 11.14 1.04 5.21
N HIS A 9 11.07 1.44 6.48
CA HIS A 9 10.44 0.63 7.50
C HIS A 9 8.95 0.41 7.18
N LEU A 10 8.26 1.44 6.74
CA LEU A 10 6.85 1.32 6.35
C LEU A 10 6.68 0.38 5.15
N ARG A 11 7.60 0.44 4.18
CA ARG A 11 7.55 -0.48 3.04
C ARG A 11 7.65 -1.93 3.52
N GLU A 12 8.55 -2.18 4.45
CA GLU A 12 8.73 -3.53 5.00
C GLU A 12 7.50 -3.98 5.77
N GLU A 13 6.88 -3.08 6.52
CA GLU A 13 5.66 -3.41 7.25
C GLU A 13 4.50 -3.74 6.31
N ILE A 14 4.35 -2.99 5.22
CA ILE A 14 3.32 -3.27 4.23
C ILE A 14 3.54 -4.65 3.62
N CYS A 15 4.78 -4.97 3.27
CA CYS A 15 5.10 -6.27 2.69
C CYS A 15 4.82 -7.40 3.67
N HIS A 16 5.18 -7.20 4.93
CA HIS A 16 4.92 -8.21 5.96
C HIS A 16 3.42 -8.48 6.10
N ALA A 17 2.64 -7.41 6.16
CA ALA A 17 1.18 -7.53 6.25
C ALA A 17 0.59 -8.21 5.01
N ALA A 18 1.08 -7.84 3.83
CA ALA A 18 0.62 -8.43 2.58
C ALA A 18 0.89 -9.94 2.54
N HIS A 19 2.08 -10.34 3.00
CA HIS A 19 2.43 -11.76 3.04
C HIS A 19 1.58 -12.52 4.03
N GLN A 20 1.27 -11.92 5.18
CA GLN A 20 0.41 -12.56 6.18
C GLN A 20 -1.01 -12.75 5.65
N ILE A 21 -1.55 -11.76 4.96
CA ILE A 21 -2.88 -11.84 4.38
C ILE A 21 -2.93 -12.93 3.32
N ALA A 22 -1.89 -13.03 2.49
CA ALA A 22 -1.80 -14.06 1.47
C ALA A 22 -1.77 -15.46 2.09
N ARG A 23 -0.96 -15.62 3.14
CA ARG A 23 -0.86 -16.92 3.83
C ARG A 23 -2.16 -17.31 4.52
N ALA A 24 -2.91 -16.33 5.01
CA ALA A 24 -4.18 -16.58 5.67
C ALA A 24 -5.32 -16.91 4.68
N GLY A 25 -5.07 -16.71 3.37
CA GLY A 25 -6.10 -16.96 2.37
C GLY A 25 -7.18 -15.90 2.32
N TRP A 26 -6.91 -14.71 2.87
CA TRP A 26 -7.88 -13.63 2.89
C TRP A 26 -7.99 -12.90 1.56
N VAL A 27 -7.03 -13.10 0.67
CA VAL A 27 -7.06 -12.54 -0.67
C VAL A 27 -6.91 -13.68 -1.66
N ALA A 28 -7.68 -13.62 -2.74
CA ALA A 28 -7.60 -14.59 -3.82
C ALA A 28 -6.85 -13.94 -4.97
N ALA A 29 -5.95 -14.71 -5.58
CA ALA A 29 -5.18 -14.23 -6.74
C ALA A 29 -4.59 -12.85 -6.46
N ASN A 30 -5.04 -11.82 -7.18
CA ASN A 30 -4.47 -10.47 -7.10
C ASN A 30 -5.36 -9.49 -6.37
N ASP A 31 -6.36 -9.99 -5.63
CA ASP A 31 -7.30 -9.12 -4.91
C ASP A 31 -6.67 -8.50 -3.69
N GLY A 32 -7.26 -7.37 -3.28
CA GLY A 32 -6.84 -6.69 -2.08
C GLY A 32 -5.76 -5.65 -2.34
N ASN A 33 -5.58 -4.76 -1.39
CA ASN A 33 -4.57 -3.70 -1.49
C ASN A 33 -4.27 -3.15 -0.11
N LEU A 34 -3.04 -2.66 0.04
CA LEU A 34 -2.55 -2.14 1.31
C LEU A 34 -1.81 -0.84 1.06
N SER A 35 -1.94 0.09 1.99
CA SER A 35 -1.21 1.35 1.93
C SER A 35 -0.86 1.84 3.31
N ALA A 36 0.07 2.80 3.37
CA ALA A 36 0.45 3.46 4.62
C ALA A 36 0.79 4.91 4.34
N ARG A 37 0.50 5.77 5.30
CA ARG A 37 0.85 7.19 5.22
C ARG A 37 2.24 7.39 5.81
N CYS A 38 3.08 8.11 5.08
CA CYS A 38 4.42 8.48 5.54
C CYS A 38 4.36 9.76 6.38
N PRO A 39 5.43 10.02 7.19
CA PRO A 39 5.44 11.22 8.01
C PRO A 39 5.32 12.52 7.24
N ASP A 40 5.75 12.56 5.97
CA ASP A 40 5.66 13.75 5.13
C ASP A 40 4.31 13.86 4.42
N GLY A 41 3.38 12.93 4.68
CA GLY A 41 2.05 12.95 4.07
C GLY A 41 1.93 12.16 2.79
N HIS A 42 3.03 11.67 2.24
CA HIS A 42 2.97 10.81 1.07
C HIS A 42 2.38 9.45 1.45
N VAL A 43 1.92 8.70 0.46
CA VAL A 43 1.29 7.41 0.66
C VAL A 43 2.05 6.34 -0.12
N LEU A 44 2.38 5.25 0.57
CA LEU A 44 2.95 4.06 -0.06
C LEU A 44 1.81 3.08 -0.29
N ILE A 45 1.72 2.51 -1.50
CA ILE A 45 0.61 1.62 -1.83
C ILE A 45 1.10 0.44 -2.70
N THR A 46 0.42 -0.69 -2.54
CA THR A 46 0.70 -1.88 -3.34
C THR A 46 0.30 -1.65 -4.80
N PRO A 47 1.02 -2.28 -5.75
CA PRO A 47 0.69 -2.15 -7.16
C PRO A 47 -0.52 -2.98 -7.55
N SER A 48 -1.07 -2.68 -8.72
CA SER A 48 -2.16 -3.41 -9.31
C SER A 48 -1.67 -4.75 -9.88
N GLY A 49 -2.53 -5.77 -9.80
CA GLY A 49 -2.32 -7.01 -10.53
C GLY A 49 -1.26 -7.94 -9.96
N LEU A 50 -0.84 -7.73 -8.71
CA LEU A 50 0.20 -8.55 -8.10
C LEU A 50 -0.38 -9.35 -6.95
N TYR A 51 -0.04 -10.65 -6.89
CA TYR A 51 -0.38 -11.48 -5.74
C TYR A 51 0.31 -10.94 -4.49
N LYS A 52 -0.42 -10.84 -3.39
CA LYS A 52 0.09 -10.19 -2.18
C LYS A 52 1.28 -10.92 -1.56
N GLY A 53 1.41 -12.22 -1.83
CA GLY A 53 2.58 -12.97 -1.37
C GLY A 53 3.86 -12.63 -2.11
N ASP A 54 3.75 -11.96 -3.26
CA ASP A 54 4.90 -11.58 -4.08
C ASP A 54 5.30 -10.12 -3.92
N VAL A 55 4.65 -9.38 -3.03
CA VAL A 55 4.95 -7.95 -2.84
C VAL A 55 6.31 -7.80 -2.17
N THR A 56 7.15 -6.95 -2.75
CA THR A 56 8.44 -6.56 -2.17
C THR A 56 8.48 -5.05 -1.99
N PRO A 57 9.37 -4.54 -1.12
CA PRO A 57 9.42 -3.09 -0.90
C PRO A 57 9.64 -2.28 -2.18
N GLU A 58 10.42 -2.83 -3.13
CA GLU A 58 10.74 -2.14 -4.37
C GLU A 58 9.53 -2.01 -5.31
N LEU A 59 8.50 -2.83 -5.12
CA LEU A 59 7.32 -2.82 -5.96
C LEU A 59 6.27 -1.82 -5.47
N LEU A 60 6.41 -1.29 -4.27
CA LEU A 60 5.46 -0.32 -3.75
C LEU A 60 5.64 1.03 -4.45
N LEU A 61 4.54 1.74 -4.63
CA LEU A 61 4.57 3.08 -5.23
C LEU A 61 4.42 4.12 -4.14
N GLU A 62 5.07 5.26 -4.35
CA GLU A 62 4.91 6.42 -3.46
C GLU A 62 4.13 7.50 -4.18
N LEU A 63 3.07 7.98 -3.55
CA LEU A 63 2.14 8.94 -4.15
C LEU A 63 1.99 10.15 -3.23
N THR A 64 1.61 11.29 -3.83
CA THR A 64 1.10 12.41 -3.04
C THR A 64 -0.34 12.12 -2.64
N LEU A 65 -0.90 12.90 -1.71
CA LEU A 65 -2.30 12.77 -1.33
C LEU A 65 -3.25 13.08 -2.50
N GLU A 66 -2.77 13.83 -3.49
CA GLU A 66 -3.56 14.14 -4.68
C GLU A 66 -3.51 13.02 -5.72
N GLY A 67 -2.62 12.06 -5.54
CA GLY A 67 -2.54 10.92 -6.44
C GLY A 67 -1.40 10.98 -7.44
N ASP A 68 -0.53 11.99 -7.35
CA ASP A 68 0.63 12.07 -8.25
C ASP A 68 1.68 11.04 -7.83
N VAL A 69 2.17 10.29 -8.81
CA VAL A 69 3.18 9.26 -8.56
C VAL A 69 4.54 9.92 -8.39
N ILE A 70 5.11 9.79 -7.19
CA ILE A 70 6.43 10.32 -6.87
C ILE A 70 7.51 9.34 -7.32
N SER A 71 7.29 8.06 -7.00
CA SER A 71 8.25 7.01 -7.27
C SER A 71 7.54 5.94 -8.08
N PRO A 72 7.64 6.00 -9.42
CA PRO A 72 6.98 5.02 -10.26
C PRO A 72 7.66 3.66 -10.15
N GLY A 73 6.86 2.61 -10.18
CA GLY A 73 7.34 1.25 -10.18
C GLY A 73 7.17 0.62 -11.55
N LEU A 74 7.46 -0.67 -11.63
CA LEU A 74 7.27 -1.44 -12.84
C LEU A 74 5.79 -1.68 -13.14
N LEU A 75 4.94 -1.59 -12.12
CA LEU A 75 3.52 -1.84 -12.23
C LEU A 75 2.73 -0.59 -11.87
N PRO A 76 1.52 -0.42 -12.42
CA PRO A 76 0.70 0.74 -12.06
C PRO A 76 0.16 0.60 -10.63
N PRO A 77 -0.27 1.72 -10.01
CA PRO A 77 -0.88 1.63 -8.68
C PRO A 77 -2.21 0.89 -8.74
N SER A 78 -2.62 0.38 -7.57
CA SER A 78 -3.89 -0.33 -7.45
C SER A 78 -5.05 0.53 -7.95
N SER A 79 -6.06 -0.12 -8.55
CA SER A 79 -7.28 0.57 -8.98
C SER A 79 -8.06 1.13 -7.80
N GLU A 80 -7.80 0.65 -6.58
CA GLU A 80 -8.44 1.13 -5.37
C GLU A 80 -7.72 2.35 -4.77
N THR A 81 -6.68 2.85 -5.42
CA THR A 81 -5.92 4.00 -4.94
C THR A 81 -6.80 5.19 -4.60
N PRO A 82 -7.80 5.58 -5.43
CA PRO A 82 -8.66 6.72 -5.08
C PRO A 82 -9.37 6.55 -3.74
N MET A 83 -9.80 5.33 -3.40
CA MET A 83 -10.44 5.07 -2.12
C MET A 83 -9.47 5.28 -0.96
N HIS A 84 -8.25 4.75 -1.09
CA HIS A 84 -7.22 4.93 -0.06
C HIS A 84 -6.92 6.40 0.17
N LEU A 85 -6.72 7.16 -0.90
CA LEU A 85 -6.39 8.58 -0.79
C LEU A 85 -7.54 9.38 -0.18
N ALA A 86 -8.78 9.04 -0.54
CA ALA A 86 -9.95 9.70 0.05
C ALA A 86 -10.00 9.50 1.55
N LEU A 87 -9.71 8.29 2.02
CA LEU A 87 -9.67 8.00 3.45
C LEU A 87 -8.59 8.82 4.15
N TYR A 88 -7.40 8.89 3.56
CA TYR A 88 -6.30 9.64 4.17
C TYR A 88 -6.60 11.14 4.23
N ARG A 89 -7.24 11.69 3.19
CA ARG A 89 -7.57 13.10 3.16
C ARG A 89 -8.67 13.45 4.18
N SER A 90 -9.64 12.57 4.36
CA SER A 90 -10.77 12.85 5.26
C SER A 90 -10.51 12.46 6.72
N ARG A 91 -9.53 11.59 6.96
CA ARG A 91 -9.24 11.09 8.30
C ARG A 91 -7.74 11.21 8.58
N PRO A 92 -7.28 12.38 9.06
CA PRO A 92 -5.84 12.59 9.29
C PRO A 92 -5.21 11.63 10.29
N GLU A 93 -6.01 11.03 11.16
CA GLU A 93 -5.52 10.08 12.16
C GLU A 93 -5.22 8.71 11.59
N VAL A 94 -5.70 8.41 10.36
CA VAL A 94 -5.50 7.09 9.76
C VAL A 94 -4.08 6.99 9.21
N GLY A 95 -3.33 5.99 9.67
CA GLY A 95 -1.94 5.77 9.24
C GLY A 95 -1.79 4.65 8.23
N GLY A 96 -2.77 3.75 8.13
CA GLY A 96 -2.70 2.65 7.18
C GLY A 96 -4.08 2.15 6.80
N VAL A 97 -4.19 1.56 5.62
CA VAL A 97 -5.44 1.01 5.11
C VAL A 97 -5.17 -0.38 4.54
N VAL A 98 -5.96 -1.35 4.96
CA VAL A 98 -5.92 -2.70 4.41
C VAL A 98 -7.30 -3.01 3.87
N HIS A 99 -7.37 -3.32 2.58
CA HIS A 99 -8.60 -3.69 1.90
C HIS A 99 -8.47 -5.12 1.42
N THR A 100 -9.32 -6.00 1.90
CA THR A 100 -9.30 -7.40 1.51
C THR A 100 -10.70 -7.84 1.08
N HIS A 101 -10.74 -8.89 0.27
CA HIS A 101 -11.98 -9.54 -0.12
C HIS A 101 -11.98 -10.94 0.50
N SER A 102 -12.62 -11.06 1.67
CA SER A 102 -12.77 -12.34 2.33
C SER A 102 -13.78 -13.19 1.56
N PRO A 103 -13.55 -14.51 1.43
CA PRO A 103 -14.55 -15.38 0.82
C PRO A 103 -15.79 -15.57 1.66
N TYR A 104 -15.82 -15.03 2.87
CA TYR A 104 -16.95 -15.18 3.79
C TYR A 104 -17.65 -13.84 4.08
#